data_0bacbf77ba987e628e6713a3b365037f
#
_entry.id   0bacbf77ba987e628e6713a3b365037f
#
_cell.length_a   1.000
_cell.length_b   1.000
_cell.length_c   1.000
_cell.angle_alpha   90.00
_cell.angle_beta   90.00
_cell.angle_gamma   90.00
#
_symmetry.space_group_name_H-M   'P 1'
#
loop_
_entity.id
_entity.type
_entity.pdbx_description
1 polymer ?
#
loop_
_entity_poly.entity_id
_entity_poly.type
_entity_poly.pdbx_seq_one_letter_code
_entity_poly.pdbx_strand_id
1 'polypeptide(L)'
;MNNKFETLDFYPLSKNKKRYSEGGLRKNSVNKISLPNKPLITIITVVFNGDKYLQETIDSIKKQNYKNYEYIIIDGGSTDKTLQIIKNNSSMIDYWISEKDEGIYDAFNKGLNLAKGDYIGIINSDDTYEANALEILAKYIALYPDIDFIFGSVKKHWGILHGYRPEKINYSWGFYSSHSTGFFIRNSSAKKIGFYNLKYKYHADYDYFYRMIVKEKMNGIATKKMEIFGNFRRGGFSSKVPWLKLLQDEIMIRYDNGQNIFLILFLLFYKLVFKITDIFKKTLQN
;
A
#
# COMPACT_ATOMS: atom_id res chain seq x y z
N MET A 1 -27.22 -9.53 6.20
CA MET A 1 -26.80 -8.23 6.80
C MET A 1 -26.00 -7.50 5.74
N ASN A 2 -26.58 -6.41 5.22
CA ASN A 2 -25.93 -5.60 4.16
C ASN A 2 -24.79 -4.80 4.79
N ASN A 3 -23.54 -5.29 4.67
CA ASN A 3 -22.38 -4.44 4.81
C ASN A 3 -22.34 -3.51 3.58
N LYS A 4 -23.01 -2.36 3.66
CA LYS A 4 -22.71 -1.24 2.78
C LYS A 4 -21.26 -0.85 3.06
N PHE A 5 -20.36 -1.18 2.14
CA PHE A 5 -19.02 -0.60 2.14
C PHE A 5 -19.21 0.91 2.01
N GLU A 6 -18.68 1.65 2.99
CA GLU A 6 -18.67 3.11 2.90
C GLU A 6 -17.89 3.49 1.65
N THR A 7 -18.56 4.16 0.72
CA THR A 7 -17.91 4.74 -0.46
C THR A 7 -16.90 5.80 0.00
N LEU A 8 -15.82 5.99 -0.77
CA LEU A 8 -14.75 6.97 -0.46
C LEU A 8 -15.21 8.44 -0.38
N ASP A 9 -16.51 8.71 -0.30
CA ASP A 9 -17.02 10.07 -0.22
C ASP A 9 -16.71 10.77 1.11
N PHE A 10 -16.40 10.04 2.16
CA PHE A 10 -16.01 10.63 3.45
C PHE A 10 -15.30 9.63 4.37
N TYR A 11 -13.97 9.53 4.28
CA TYR A 11 -13.22 9.00 5.41
C TYR A 11 -13.18 10.09 6.48
N PRO A 12 -13.66 9.86 7.69
CA PRO A 12 -13.59 10.85 8.74
C PRO A 12 -12.10 11.07 9.08
N LEU A 13 -11.49 12.03 8.41
CA LEU A 13 -10.32 12.72 8.95
C LEU A 13 -10.81 13.18 10.32
N SER A 14 -10.44 12.48 11.37
CA SER A 14 -11.19 12.41 12.61
C SER A 14 -11.68 13.78 13.05
N LYS A 15 -12.98 14.02 13.00
CA LYS A 15 -13.58 15.25 13.54
C LYS A 15 -13.23 15.48 15.02
N ASN A 16 -12.71 14.47 15.70
CA ASN A 16 -12.38 14.46 17.13
C ASN A 16 -10.90 14.21 17.46
N LYS A 17 -10.00 13.94 16.47
CA LYS A 17 -8.58 13.77 16.74
C LYS A 17 -7.85 15.08 16.45
N LYS A 18 -7.16 15.64 17.44
CA LYS A 18 -6.38 16.85 17.31
C LYS A 18 -5.29 16.64 16.26
N ARG A 19 -5.39 17.35 15.13
CA ARG A 19 -4.30 17.44 14.18
C ARG A 19 -3.14 18.19 14.80
N TYR A 20 -1.94 17.63 14.79
CA TYR A 20 -0.75 18.26 15.36
C TYR A 20 -0.19 19.30 14.43
N SER A 21 -0.12 19.00 13.13
CA SER A 21 0.40 19.90 12.11
C SER A 21 -0.03 19.45 10.71
N GLU A 22 -0.01 20.38 9.75
CA GLU A 22 -0.21 20.11 8.33
C GLU A 22 0.52 21.14 7.47
N GLY A 23 0.78 20.81 6.20
CA GLY A 23 1.46 21.72 5.28
C GLY A 23 1.56 21.18 3.86
N GLY A 24 2.46 21.75 3.08
CA GLY A 24 2.68 21.40 1.68
C GLY A 24 2.10 22.43 0.71
N LEU A 25 2.33 22.19 -0.60
CA LEU A 25 2.00 23.11 -1.69
C LEU A 25 0.50 23.43 -1.77
N ARG A 26 -0.37 22.46 -1.46
CA ARG A 26 -1.83 22.66 -1.47
C ARG A 26 -2.32 23.75 -0.49
N LYS A 27 -1.60 23.98 0.61
CA LYS A 27 -1.92 25.07 1.55
C LYS A 27 -1.72 26.45 0.94
N ASN A 28 -0.86 26.54 -0.10
CA ASN A 28 -0.60 27.73 -0.89
C ASN A 28 -1.40 27.75 -2.20
N SER A 29 -2.52 27.00 -2.27
CA SER A 29 -3.40 26.90 -3.43
C SER A 29 -2.74 26.31 -4.70
N VAL A 30 -1.59 25.68 -4.59
CA VAL A 30 -0.94 24.95 -5.70
C VAL A 30 -1.58 23.57 -5.79
N ASN A 31 -2.34 23.33 -6.85
CA ASN A 31 -2.97 22.03 -7.14
C ASN A 31 -2.47 21.50 -8.48
N LYS A 32 -2.01 20.28 -8.49
CA LYS A 32 -1.69 19.56 -9.72
C LYS A 32 -2.96 18.93 -10.31
N ILE A 33 -2.98 18.79 -11.62
CA ILE A 33 -4.12 18.24 -12.37
C ILE A 33 -3.62 17.20 -13.37
N SER A 34 -4.51 16.32 -13.77
CA SER A 34 -4.27 15.43 -14.92
C SER A 34 -4.17 16.24 -16.21
N LEU A 35 -3.24 15.86 -17.07
CA LEU A 35 -3.00 16.49 -18.35
C LEU A 35 -3.25 15.47 -19.47
N PRO A 36 -3.62 15.91 -20.70
CA PRO A 36 -3.73 15.01 -21.85
C PRO A 36 -2.45 14.18 -22.03
N ASN A 37 -2.59 12.86 -22.08
CA ASN A 37 -1.48 11.88 -22.19
C ASN A 37 -0.46 11.92 -21.05
N LYS A 38 -0.72 12.65 -19.97
CA LYS A 38 0.10 12.70 -18.76
C LYS A 38 -0.76 12.60 -17.51
N PRO A 39 -1.29 11.42 -17.16
CA PRO A 39 -2.12 11.24 -15.98
C PRO A 39 -1.43 11.73 -14.71
N LEU A 40 -2.20 12.32 -13.80
CA LEU A 40 -1.67 12.67 -12.48
C LEU A 40 -1.55 11.39 -11.65
N ILE A 41 -0.38 11.14 -11.09
CA ILE A 41 -0.11 9.99 -10.24
C ILE A 41 0.04 10.47 -8.79
N THR A 42 -0.81 9.99 -7.89
CA THR A 42 -0.65 10.23 -6.45
C THR A 42 0.30 9.21 -5.85
N ILE A 43 1.32 9.67 -5.14
CA ILE A 43 2.17 8.86 -4.29
C ILE A 43 1.84 9.20 -2.83
N ILE A 44 1.56 8.18 -2.04
CA ILE A 44 1.28 8.32 -0.60
C ILE A 44 2.41 7.66 0.18
N THR A 45 3.09 8.39 1.05
CA THR A 45 3.97 7.81 2.06
C THR A 45 3.30 7.89 3.42
N VAL A 46 3.24 6.75 4.11
CA VAL A 46 2.81 6.70 5.52
C VAL A 46 4.02 6.49 6.41
N VAL A 47 4.04 7.18 7.55
CA VAL A 47 5.19 7.15 8.45
C VAL A 47 4.76 7.26 9.91
N PHE A 48 5.44 6.51 10.79
CA PHE A 48 5.39 6.67 12.23
C PHE A 48 6.77 6.34 12.80
N ASN A 49 7.43 7.34 13.42
CA ASN A 49 8.80 7.26 13.94
C ASN A 49 9.77 6.67 12.90
N GLY A 50 9.84 7.33 11.73
CA GLY A 50 10.61 6.88 10.58
C GLY A 50 11.78 7.77 10.22
N ASP A 51 12.35 8.54 11.15
CA ASP A 51 13.40 9.55 10.91
C ASP A 51 14.66 8.97 10.25
N LYS A 52 14.91 7.68 10.46
CA LYS A 52 16.09 6.99 9.93
C LYS A 52 16.12 6.87 8.41
N TYR A 53 14.95 6.67 7.76
CA TYR A 53 14.90 6.32 6.33
C TYR A 53 14.00 7.25 5.50
N LEU A 54 13.12 8.03 6.12
CA LEU A 54 12.16 8.87 5.43
C LEU A 54 12.80 9.81 4.40
N GLN A 55 13.99 10.37 4.71
CA GLN A 55 14.68 11.25 3.75
C GLN A 55 15.06 10.52 2.46
N GLU A 56 15.52 9.25 2.56
CA GLU A 56 15.84 8.44 1.38
C GLU A 56 14.58 8.19 0.52
N THR A 57 13.45 7.90 1.16
CA THR A 57 12.16 7.74 0.48
C THR A 57 11.76 9.01 -0.26
N ILE A 58 11.80 10.17 0.42
CA ILE A 58 11.50 11.49 -0.18
C ILE A 58 12.42 11.78 -1.37
N ASP A 59 13.72 11.56 -1.22
CA ASP A 59 14.69 11.80 -2.28
C ASP A 59 14.47 10.91 -3.50
N SER A 60 14.01 9.67 -3.31
CA SER A 60 13.67 8.75 -4.40
C SER A 60 12.46 9.22 -5.21
N ILE A 61 11.48 9.85 -4.56
CA ILE A 61 10.31 10.44 -5.21
C ILE A 61 10.72 11.72 -5.97
N LYS A 62 11.54 12.56 -5.38
CA LYS A 62 12.09 13.76 -6.04
C LYS A 62 12.84 13.43 -7.32
N LYS A 63 13.53 12.29 -7.36
CA LYS A 63 14.33 11.82 -8.52
C LYS A 63 13.49 11.21 -9.63
N GLN A 64 12.16 11.07 -9.51
CA GLN A 64 11.35 10.50 -10.58
C GLN A 64 11.47 11.26 -11.89
N ASN A 65 11.65 10.54 -13.01
CA ASN A 65 11.70 11.11 -14.35
C ASN A 65 10.36 11.69 -14.78
N TYR A 66 9.27 10.99 -14.46
CA TYR A 66 7.91 11.45 -14.70
C TYR A 66 7.53 12.54 -13.69
N LYS A 67 7.10 13.72 -14.18
CA LYS A 67 6.93 14.91 -13.33
C LYS A 67 5.47 15.25 -12.97
N ASN A 68 4.47 14.62 -13.64
CA ASN A 68 3.07 14.87 -13.31
C ASN A 68 2.59 13.94 -12.18
N TYR A 69 3.17 14.11 -11.01
CA TYR A 69 2.76 13.41 -9.79
C TYR A 69 2.46 14.38 -8.66
N GLU A 70 1.58 13.99 -7.76
CA GLU A 70 1.40 14.61 -6.45
C GLU A 70 1.96 13.70 -5.37
N TYR A 71 2.54 14.31 -4.35
CA TYR A 71 3.15 13.60 -3.24
C TYR A 71 2.45 13.96 -1.92
N ILE A 72 1.94 12.94 -1.22
CA ILE A 72 1.22 13.08 0.05
C ILE A 72 1.98 12.32 1.13
N ILE A 73 2.17 12.93 2.31
CA ILE A 73 2.73 12.24 3.48
C ILE A 73 1.69 12.25 4.62
N ILE A 74 1.46 11.08 5.18
CA ILE A 74 0.62 10.86 6.36
C ILE A 74 1.53 10.43 7.51
N ASP A 75 1.72 11.32 8.47
CA ASP A 75 2.46 11.05 9.70
C ASP A 75 1.51 10.68 10.83
N GLY A 76 1.69 9.50 11.41
CA GLY A 76 0.88 8.94 12.49
C GLY A 76 1.09 9.59 13.86
N GLY A 77 1.64 10.81 13.90
CA GLY A 77 1.95 11.53 15.14
C GLY A 77 3.30 11.14 15.71
N SER A 78 4.34 11.12 14.89
CA SER A 78 5.71 10.79 15.26
C SER A 78 6.26 11.69 16.36
N THR A 79 7.11 11.12 17.20
CA THR A 79 7.76 11.80 18.34
C THR A 79 9.27 11.96 18.18
N ASP A 80 9.84 11.37 17.11
CA ASP A 80 11.23 11.50 16.68
C ASP A 80 11.43 12.69 15.72
N LYS A 81 12.49 12.68 14.91
CA LYS A 81 12.79 13.74 13.94
C LYS A 81 11.94 13.67 12.65
N THR A 82 11.00 12.72 12.54
CA THR A 82 10.17 12.53 11.34
C THR A 82 9.48 13.82 10.90
N LEU A 83 8.78 14.51 11.82
CA LEU A 83 8.06 15.74 11.49
C LEU A 83 9.01 16.87 11.04
N GLN A 84 10.21 16.93 11.58
CA GLN A 84 11.24 17.91 11.14
C GLN A 84 11.68 17.61 9.69
N ILE A 85 11.89 16.35 9.33
CA ILE A 85 12.24 15.95 7.96
C ILE A 85 11.10 16.34 7.00
N ILE A 86 9.84 16.05 7.35
CA ILE A 86 8.68 16.42 6.53
C ILE A 86 8.64 17.94 6.30
N LYS A 87 8.78 18.74 7.34
CA LYS A 87 8.77 20.21 7.26
C LYS A 87 9.90 20.76 6.39
N ASN A 88 11.10 20.22 6.49
CA ASN A 88 12.26 20.61 5.68
C ASN A 88 12.06 20.32 4.18
N ASN A 89 11.21 19.33 3.84
CA ASN A 89 10.89 18.98 2.47
C ASN A 89 9.52 19.50 1.99
N SER A 90 8.86 20.37 2.76
CA SER A 90 7.48 20.81 2.50
C SER A 90 7.29 21.52 1.15
N SER A 91 8.35 22.10 0.58
CA SER A 91 8.32 22.74 -0.73
C SER A 91 8.18 21.77 -1.93
N MET A 92 8.42 20.48 -1.73
CA MET A 92 8.22 19.44 -2.75
C MET A 92 7.05 18.51 -2.47
N ILE A 93 6.48 18.56 -1.26
CA ILE A 93 5.35 17.74 -0.84
C ILE A 93 4.06 18.49 -1.15
N ASP A 94 3.15 17.87 -1.90
CA ASP A 94 1.89 18.52 -2.25
C ASP A 94 0.99 18.69 -1.03
N TYR A 95 0.92 17.69 -0.16
CA TYR A 95 0.21 17.81 1.11
C TYR A 95 0.76 16.84 2.16
N TRP A 96 0.83 17.25 3.39
CA TRP A 96 1.16 16.39 4.51
C TRP A 96 0.34 16.74 5.74
N ILE A 97 0.02 15.71 6.52
CA ILE A 97 -0.63 15.83 7.82
C ILE A 97 0.14 15.04 8.87
N SER A 98 0.17 15.56 10.10
CA SER A 98 0.65 14.86 11.28
C SER A 98 -0.46 14.83 12.30
N GLU A 99 -0.96 13.65 12.60
CA GLU A 99 -2.00 13.37 13.58
C GLU A 99 -1.96 11.89 13.98
N LYS A 100 -2.42 11.58 15.19
CA LYS A 100 -2.47 10.18 15.65
C LYS A 100 -3.33 9.33 14.71
N ASP A 101 -2.84 8.17 14.31
CA ASP A 101 -3.58 7.15 13.58
C ASP A 101 -3.92 5.91 14.45
N GLU A 102 -4.76 5.03 13.91
CA GLU A 102 -5.14 3.73 14.51
C GLU A 102 -4.31 2.58 13.91
N GLY A 103 -3.17 2.89 13.33
CA GLY A 103 -2.26 1.99 12.67
C GLY A 103 -2.10 2.29 11.19
N ILE A 104 -1.24 1.51 10.53
CA ILE A 104 -0.79 1.76 9.16
C ILE A 104 -1.95 1.86 8.15
N TYR A 105 -2.99 1.07 8.30
CA TYR A 105 -4.14 1.07 7.38
C TYR A 105 -5.05 2.29 7.56
N ASP A 106 -5.12 2.88 8.78
CA ASP A 106 -5.76 4.18 8.99
C ASP A 106 -5.00 5.30 8.25
N ALA A 107 -3.67 5.26 8.32
CA ALA A 107 -2.83 6.19 7.55
C ALA A 107 -3.00 5.99 6.03
N PHE A 108 -3.10 4.74 5.52
CA PHE A 108 -3.42 4.48 4.11
C PHE A 108 -4.78 5.07 3.71
N ASN A 109 -5.81 4.87 4.52
CA ASN A 109 -7.15 5.40 4.27
C ASN A 109 -7.17 6.93 4.21
N LYS A 110 -6.47 7.59 5.14
CA LYS A 110 -6.30 9.06 5.10
C LYS A 110 -5.63 9.51 3.81
N GLY A 111 -4.58 8.80 3.38
CA GLY A 111 -3.89 9.08 2.13
C GLY A 111 -4.79 8.88 0.90
N LEU A 112 -5.52 7.77 0.83
CA LEU A 112 -6.47 7.48 -0.24
C LEU A 112 -7.56 8.57 -0.35
N ASN A 113 -8.11 9.01 0.78
CA ASN A 113 -9.12 10.07 0.83
C ASN A 113 -8.61 11.44 0.33
N LEU A 114 -7.31 11.69 0.48
CA LEU A 114 -6.66 12.96 0.08
C LEU A 114 -6.14 12.92 -1.36
N ALA A 115 -6.04 11.76 -1.98
CA ALA A 115 -5.50 11.56 -3.31
C ALA A 115 -6.39 12.17 -4.41
N LYS A 116 -5.77 12.95 -5.32
CA LYS A 116 -6.44 13.60 -6.45
C LYS A 116 -6.02 13.04 -7.81
N GLY A 117 -4.96 12.22 -7.85
CA GLY A 117 -4.43 11.63 -9.09
C GLY A 117 -5.37 10.62 -9.73
N ASP A 118 -5.12 10.32 -10.99
CA ASP A 118 -5.84 9.29 -11.76
C ASP A 118 -5.46 7.89 -11.29
N TYR A 119 -4.21 7.74 -10.84
CA TYR A 119 -3.69 6.50 -10.21
C TYR A 119 -3.04 6.82 -8.88
N ILE A 120 -3.14 5.88 -7.95
CA ILE A 120 -2.66 6.01 -6.58
C ILE A 120 -1.72 4.87 -6.28
N GLY A 121 -0.53 5.19 -5.75
CA GLY A 121 0.43 4.25 -5.21
C GLY A 121 0.79 4.59 -3.78
N ILE A 122 1.12 3.57 -3.00
CA ILE A 122 1.57 3.72 -1.61
C ILE A 122 3.02 3.24 -1.51
N ILE A 123 3.85 4.00 -0.84
CA ILE A 123 5.22 3.61 -0.51
C ILE A 123 5.46 3.82 0.99
N ASN A 124 6.01 2.81 1.66
CA ASN A 124 6.38 2.94 3.07
C ASN A 124 7.59 3.86 3.23
N SER A 125 7.74 4.45 4.41
CA SER A 125 8.79 5.43 4.72
C SER A 125 10.21 4.87 4.80
N ASP A 126 10.38 3.56 4.62
CA ASP A 126 11.66 2.86 4.58
C ASP A 126 11.99 2.24 3.22
N ASP A 127 11.09 2.37 2.23
CA ASP A 127 11.26 1.90 0.86
C ASP A 127 11.67 3.04 -0.08
N THR A 128 12.19 2.70 -1.27
CA THR A 128 12.56 3.69 -2.29
C THR A 128 12.06 3.29 -3.68
N TYR A 129 11.72 4.29 -4.52
CA TYR A 129 11.45 4.07 -5.94
C TYR A 129 12.71 4.17 -6.79
N GLU A 130 12.77 3.41 -7.87
CA GLU A 130 13.71 3.64 -8.97
C GLU A 130 13.29 4.90 -9.77
N ALA A 131 14.23 5.63 -10.32
CA ALA A 131 13.97 6.94 -10.94
C ALA A 131 12.98 6.88 -12.12
N ASN A 132 12.85 5.75 -12.79
CA ASN A 132 11.96 5.51 -13.92
C ASN A 132 10.63 4.83 -13.56
N ALA A 133 10.35 4.60 -12.28
CA ALA A 133 9.16 3.84 -11.84
C ALA A 133 7.85 4.45 -12.35
N LEU A 134 7.66 5.75 -12.15
CA LEU A 134 6.44 6.44 -12.60
C LEU A 134 6.38 6.61 -14.12
N GLU A 135 7.50 6.66 -14.80
CA GLU A 135 7.56 6.68 -16.28
C GLU A 135 7.09 5.33 -16.85
N ILE A 136 7.56 4.22 -16.27
CA ILE A 136 7.08 2.88 -16.63
C ILE A 136 5.58 2.77 -16.36
N LEU A 137 5.12 3.20 -15.18
CA LEU A 137 3.70 3.20 -14.83
C LEU A 137 2.86 3.97 -15.87
N ALA A 138 3.25 5.21 -16.18
CA ALA A 138 2.55 6.04 -17.17
C ALA A 138 2.49 5.38 -18.56
N LYS A 139 3.55 4.69 -18.98
CA LYS A 139 3.58 3.90 -20.22
C LYS A 139 2.54 2.77 -20.18
N TYR A 140 2.43 2.03 -19.08
CA TYR A 140 1.45 0.95 -18.95
C TYR A 140 0.01 1.49 -18.91
N ILE A 141 -0.23 2.63 -18.25
CA ILE A 141 -1.54 3.30 -18.24
C ILE A 141 -1.96 3.68 -19.68
N ALA A 142 -1.02 4.19 -20.48
CA ALA A 142 -1.29 4.56 -21.88
C ALA A 142 -1.55 3.33 -22.76
N LEU A 143 -0.83 2.22 -22.55
CA LEU A 143 -0.99 0.97 -23.31
C LEU A 143 -2.29 0.22 -22.94
N TYR A 144 -2.76 0.36 -21.72
CA TYR A 144 -3.91 -0.36 -21.19
C TYR A 144 -4.90 0.62 -20.53
N PRO A 145 -5.65 1.41 -21.31
CA PRO A 145 -6.49 2.51 -20.79
C PRO A 145 -7.60 2.04 -19.84
N ASP A 146 -8.04 0.77 -19.95
CA ASP A 146 -9.11 0.20 -19.13
C ASP A 146 -8.60 -0.60 -17.93
N ILE A 147 -7.29 -0.57 -17.65
CA ILE A 147 -6.72 -1.31 -16.52
C ILE A 147 -7.06 -0.65 -15.18
N ASP A 148 -7.50 -1.45 -14.22
CA ASP A 148 -7.85 -0.97 -12.88
C ASP A 148 -6.62 -0.81 -11.99
N PHE A 149 -5.64 -1.73 -12.08
CA PHE A 149 -4.44 -1.70 -11.25
C PHE A 149 -3.23 -2.35 -11.93
N ILE A 150 -2.06 -1.96 -11.48
CA ILE A 150 -0.77 -2.40 -12.02
C ILE A 150 0.16 -2.81 -10.88
N PHE A 151 0.80 -3.98 -11.03
CA PHE A 151 1.91 -4.41 -10.18
C PHE A 151 3.24 -4.22 -10.89
N GLY A 152 4.10 -3.35 -10.39
CA GLY A 152 5.49 -3.24 -10.79
C GLY A 152 6.36 -4.29 -10.09
N SER A 153 7.49 -4.65 -10.69
CA SER A 153 8.48 -5.50 -10.06
C SER A 153 9.16 -4.77 -8.90
N VAL A 154 9.49 -5.50 -7.82
CA VAL A 154 10.10 -4.94 -6.61
C VAL A 154 11.35 -5.73 -6.25
N LYS A 155 12.45 -5.02 -6.00
CA LYS A 155 13.71 -5.60 -5.56
C LYS A 155 13.69 -5.81 -4.05
N LYS A 156 14.01 -7.02 -3.61
CA LYS A 156 14.19 -7.40 -2.20
C LYS A 156 15.62 -7.91 -1.99
N HIS A 157 16.04 -8.05 -0.75
CA HIS A 157 17.38 -8.52 -0.40
C HIS A 157 17.75 -9.90 -1.00
N TRP A 158 16.78 -10.72 -1.38
CA TRP A 158 16.98 -12.07 -1.93
C TRP A 158 16.65 -12.16 -3.43
N GLY A 159 16.26 -11.06 -4.10
CA GLY A 159 15.96 -11.06 -5.53
C GLY A 159 14.81 -10.14 -5.93
N ILE A 160 14.26 -10.38 -7.11
CA ILE A 160 13.19 -9.58 -7.69
C ILE A 160 11.86 -10.33 -7.54
N LEU A 161 10.91 -9.72 -6.82
CA LEU A 161 9.51 -10.10 -6.85
C LEU A 161 8.84 -9.48 -8.07
N HIS A 162 8.15 -10.29 -8.85
CA HIS A 162 7.46 -9.84 -10.04
C HIS A 162 6.23 -10.69 -10.34
N GLY A 163 5.34 -10.14 -11.16
CA GLY A 163 4.18 -10.85 -11.69
C GLY A 163 2.92 -10.63 -10.86
N TYR A 164 1.82 -11.05 -11.47
CA TYR A 164 0.49 -11.05 -10.90
C TYR A 164 -0.20 -12.37 -11.28
N ARG A 165 -0.73 -13.08 -10.28
CA ARG A 165 -1.35 -14.40 -10.41
C ARG A 165 -2.65 -14.42 -9.62
N PRO A 166 -3.76 -13.88 -10.18
CA PRO A 166 -5.02 -13.71 -9.48
C PRO A 166 -5.59 -15.02 -8.90
N GLU A 167 -5.35 -16.15 -9.55
CA GLU A 167 -5.79 -17.47 -9.09
C GLU A 167 -5.21 -17.85 -7.71
N LYS A 168 -4.06 -17.28 -7.34
CA LYS A 168 -3.41 -17.56 -6.06
C LYS A 168 -3.96 -16.73 -4.89
N ILE A 169 -4.85 -15.79 -5.13
CA ILE A 169 -5.44 -14.97 -4.05
C ILE A 169 -6.11 -15.84 -2.99
N ASN A 170 -6.73 -16.94 -3.40
CA ASN A 170 -7.39 -17.87 -2.49
C ASN A 170 -6.43 -18.55 -1.49
N TYR A 171 -5.14 -18.52 -1.75
CA TYR A 171 -4.11 -19.08 -0.87
C TYR A 171 -3.35 -18.03 -0.07
N SER A 172 -3.63 -16.72 -0.27
CA SER A 172 -3.03 -15.56 0.38
C SER A 172 -1.54 -15.32 0.14
N TRP A 173 -0.91 -16.04 -0.77
CA TRP A 173 0.52 -15.83 -1.09
C TRP A 173 0.80 -15.97 -2.59
N GLY A 174 1.83 -15.25 -3.04
CA GLY A 174 2.37 -15.40 -4.38
C GLY A 174 1.47 -14.91 -5.51
N PHE A 175 0.41 -14.14 -5.21
CA PHE A 175 -0.48 -13.60 -6.22
C PHE A 175 -0.03 -12.24 -6.77
N TYR A 176 0.87 -11.54 -6.11
CA TYR A 176 1.36 -10.21 -6.50
C TYR A 176 2.81 -9.98 -6.10
N SER A 177 3.42 -8.94 -6.68
CA SER A 177 4.82 -8.58 -6.41
C SER A 177 5.00 -7.83 -5.09
N SER A 178 4.15 -6.84 -4.79
CA SER A 178 4.23 -6.05 -3.57
C SER A 178 2.92 -5.31 -3.34
N HIS A 179 2.53 -5.20 -2.09
CA HIS A 179 1.37 -4.41 -1.66
C HIS A 179 1.64 -2.91 -1.69
N SER A 180 2.81 -2.46 -1.23
CA SER A 180 3.17 -1.04 -1.22
C SER A 180 3.98 -0.67 -2.45
N THR A 181 5.26 -0.64 -2.39
CA THR A 181 6.23 -0.15 -3.38
C THR A 181 5.92 -0.51 -4.86
N GLY A 182 5.24 -1.63 -5.14
CA GLY A 182 4.94 -2.09 -6.50
C GLY A 182 3.49 -1.92 -6.95
N PHE A 183 2.56 -1.53 -6.08
CA PHE A 183 1.14 -1.49 -6.39
C PHE A 183 0.64 -0.10 -6.71
N PHE A 184 -0.06 0.03 -7.85
CA PHE A 184 -0.78 1.24 -8.24
C PHE A 184 -2.19 0.88 -8.70
N ILE A 185 -3.18 1.64 -8.24
CA ILE A 185 -4.58 1.45 -8.55
C ILE A 185 -5.18 2.73 -9.15
N ARG A 186 -6.08 2.58 -10.11
CA ARG A 186 -6.88 3.68 -10.64
C ARG A 186 -7.75 4.28 -9.52
N ASN A 187 -7.83 5.58 -9.42
CA ASN A 187 -8.57 6.28 -8.35
C ASN A 187 -10.06 5.90 -8.34
N SER A 188 -10.70 5.83 -9.52
CA SER A 188 -12.11 5.38 -9.61
C SER A 188 -12.30 3.95 -9.11
N SER A 189 -11.35 3.07 -9.39
CA SER A 189 -11.36 1.68 -8.93
C SER A 189 -11.13 1.59 -7.42
N ALA A 190 -10.20 2.41 -6.86
CA ALA A 190 -10.01 2.54 -5.43
C ALA A 190 -11.28 3.02 -4.72
N LYS A 191 -11.97 4.01 -5.29
CA LYS A 191 -13.26 4.49 -4.79
C LYS A 191 -14.35 3.42 -4.79
N LYS A 192 -14.37 2.57 -5.82
CA LYS A 192 -15.32 1.45 -5.91
C LYS A 192 -15.09 0.39 -4.84
N ILE A 193 -13.83 0.06 -4.52
CA ILE A 193 -13.48 -0.91 -3.46
C ILE A 193 -13.73 -0.33 -2.07
N GLY A 194 -13.53 0.98 -1.89
CA GLY A 194 -13.57 1.66 -0.60
C GLY A 194 -12.25 1.59 0.16
N PHE A 195 -12.32 1.71 1.47
CA PHE A 195 -11.17 1.78 2.36
C PHE A 195 -10.62 0.41 2.77
N TYR A 196 -9.37 0.41 3.27
CA TYR A 196 -8.84 -0.72 4.03
C TYR A 196 -9.66 -0.93 5.30
N ASN A 197 -10.05 -2.16 5.60
CA ASN A 197 -10.86 -2.48 6.76
C ASN A 197 -9.99 -2.53 8.03
N LEU A 198 -10.20 -1.58 8.95
CA LEU A 198 -9.42 -1.44 10.17
C LEU A 198 -9.65 -2.58 11.20
N LYS A 199 -10.65 -3.44 10.97
CA LYS A 199 -10.84 -4.66 11.75
C LYS A 199 -9.61 -5.58 11.68
N TYR A 200 -8.92 -5.60 10.53
CA TYR A 200 -7.75 -6.45 10.28
C TYR A 200 -6.46 -5.66 10.47
N LYS A 201 -5.84 -5.78 11.64
CA LYS A 201 -4.69 -4.95 12.02
C LYS A 201 -3.43 -5.24 11.21
N TYR A 202 -3.28 -6.46 10.69
CA TYR A 202 -2.03 -6.92 10.09
C TYR A 202 -2.13 -7.34 8.62
N HIS A 203 -3.35 -7.67 8.16
CA HIS A 203 -3.61 -8.19 6.81
C HIS A 203 -4.76 -7.48 6.10
N ALA A 204 -5.07 -6.22 6.42
CA ALA A 204 -6.12 -5.48 5.70
C ALA A 204 -5.80 -5.28 4.21
N ASP A 205 -4.52 -5.38 3.81
CA ASP A 205 -4.10 -5.44 2.41
C ASP A 205 -4.62 -6.71 1.70
N TYR A 206 -4.59 -7.87 2.37
CA TYR A 206 -5.15 -9.10 1.82
C TYR A 206 -6.68 -8.98 1.64
N ASP A 207 -7.41 -8.41 2.61
CA ASP A 207 -8.84 -8.10 2.47
C ASP A 207 -9.11 -7.16 1.29
N TYR A 208 -8.32 -6.10 1.17
CA TYR A 208 -8.44 -5.11 0.08
C TYR A 208 -8.26 -5.78 -1.28
N PHE A 209 -7.21 -6.57 -1.46
CA PHE A 209 -6.98 -7.32 -2.69
C PHE A 209 -8.02 -8.39 -2.95
N TYR A 210 -8.54 -9.06 -1.92
CA TYR A 210 -9.60 -10.04 -2.07
C TYR A 210 -10.88 -9.39 -2.61
N ARG A 211 -11.28 -8.26 -2.05
CA ARG A 211 -12.41 -7.46 -2.56
C ARG A 211 -12.17 -7.03 -4.00
N MET A 212 -11.01 -6.49 -4.30
CA MET A 212 -10.60 -6.02 -5.62
C MET A 212 -10.64 -7.13 -6.68
N ILE A 213 -10.02 -8.27 -6.40
CA ILE A 213 -9.81 -9.35 -7.39
C ILE A 213 -11.03 -10.27 -7.46
N VAL A 214 -11.59 -10.68 -6.32
CA VAL A 214 -12.62 -11.71 -6.26
C VAL A 214 -14.03 -11.12 -6.30
N LYS A 215 -14.29 -10.07 -5.53
CA LYS A 215 -15.63 -9.47 -5.45
C LYS A 215 -15.91 -8.55 -6.64
N GLU A 216 -15.02 -7.61 -6.88
CA GLU A 216 -15.17 -6.60 -7.92
C GLU A 216 -14.66 -7.04 -9.29
N LYS A 217 -13.92 -8.17 -9.37
CA LYS A 217 -13.36 -8.75 -10.60
C LYS A 217 -12.60 -7.73 -11.44
N MET A 218 -11.82 -6.88 -10.78
CA MET A 218 -11.07 -5.82 -11.43
C MET A 218 -9.93 -6.36 -12.29
N ASN A 219 -9.64 -5.66 -13.38
CA ASN A 219 -8.60 -6.01 -14.33
C ASN A 219 -7.24 -5.50 -13.86
N GLY A 220 -6.29 -6.39 -13.67
CA GLY A 220 -4.93 -6.06 -13.26
C GLY A 220 -3.88 -6.69 -14.15
N ILE A 221 -2.73 -6.02 -14.24
CA ILE A 221 -1.55 -6.53 -14.94
C ILE A 221 -0.31 -6.37 -14.09
N ALA A 222 0.76 -7.07 -14.46
CA ALA A 222 2.10 -6.83 -13.93
C ALA A 222 3.03 -6.32 -15.02
N THR A 223 3.99 -5.47 -14.63
CA THR A 223 5.07 -5.04 -15.52
C THR A 223 6.04 -6.20 -15.78
N LYS A 224 6.95 -6.04 -16.75
CA LYS A 224 8.01 -7.02 -17.01
C LYS A 224 8.95 -7.12 -15.81
N LYS A 225 9.58 -8.29 -15.63
CA LYS A 225 10.45 -8.59 -14.48
C LYS A 225 11.54 -7.55 -14.24
N MET A 226 12.15 -7.03 -15.30
CA MET A 226 13.25 -6.06 -15.21
C MET A 226 12.77 -4.60 -15.11
N GLU A 227 11.47 -4.35 -15.21
CA GLU A 227 10.88 -3.04 -15.00
C GLU A 227 10.61 -2.85 -13.49
N ILE A 228 11.68 -2.55 -12.76
CA ILE A 228 11.68 -2.46 -11.30
C ILE A 228 11.13 -1.11 -10.88
N PHE A 229 10.10 -1.12 -10.03
CA PHE A 229 9.52 0.10 -9.47
C PHE A 229 10.30 0.61 -8.27
N GLY A 230 10.82 -0.29 -7.44
CA GLY A 230 11.55 0.16 -6.26
C GLY A 230 12.18 -0.96 -5.45
N ASN A 231 12.78 -0.55 -4.35
CA ASN A 231 13.51 -1.41 -3.42
C ASN A 231 12.73 -1.50 -2.11
N PHE A 232 12.41 -2.72 -1.71
CA PHE A 232 11.73 -3.04 -0.46
C PHE A 232 12.76 -3.36 0.61
N ARG A 233 12.80 -2.57 1.69
CA ARG A 233 13.74 -2.76 2.80
C ARG A 233 13.27 -3.87 3.74
N ARG A 234 14.24 -4.64 4.26
CA ARG A 234 13.97 -5.69 5.24
C ARG A 234 13.73 -5.10 6.64
N GLY A 235 12.81 -5.70 7.40
CA GLY A 235 12.63 -5.40 8.84
C GLY A 235 11.45 -4.48 9.13
N GLY A 236 10.54 -4.27 8.17
CA GLY A 236 9.31 -3.50 8.36
C GLY A 236 8.36 -4.10 9.42
N PHE A 237 7.27 -3.41 9.68
CA PHE A 237 6.29 -3.69 10.73
C PHE A 237 5.82 -5.16 10.79
N SER A 238 5.47 -5.75 9.65
CA SER A 238 4.94 -7.12 9.58
C SER A 238 5.91 -8.20 10.06
N SER A 239 7.23 -7.95 10.00
CA SER A 239 8.25 -8.91 10.44
C SER A 239 8.29 -9.12 11.96
N LYS A 240 7.70 -8.20 12.73
CA LYS A 240 7.66 -8.21 14.20
C LYS A 240 6.36 -8.77 14.77
N VAL A 241 5.39 -9.08 13.92
CA VAL A 241 4.05 -9.55 14.35
C VAL A 241 4.08 -11.04 14.63
N PRO A 242 3.54 -11.51 15.79
CA PRO A 242 3.42 -12.93 16.09
C PRO A 242 2.60 -13.66 15.02
N TRP A 243 3.11 -14.81 14.56
CA TRP A 243 2.50 -15.60 13.50
C TRP A 243 1.02 -15.95 13.74
N LEU A 244 0.64 -16.25 15.00
CA LEU A 244 -0.76 -16.55 15.35
C LEU A 244 -1.71 -15.38 15.08
N LYS A 245 -1.26 -14.14 15.30
CA LYS A 245 -2.08 -12.95 15.00
C LYS A 245 -2.28 -12.76 13.51
N LEU A 246 -1.24 -13.02 12.72
CA LEU A 246 -1.34 -13.00 11.25
C LEU A 246 -2.31 -14.07 10.75
N LEU A 247 -2.22 -15.28 11.30
CA LEU A 247 -3.13 -16.39 10.95
C LEU A 247 -4.58 -16.08 11.34
N GLN A 248 -4.79 -15.47 12.51
CA GLN A 248 -6.12 -15.06 12.98
C GLN A 248 -6.77 -14.06 12.01
N ASP A 249 -6.07 -12.97 11.64
CA ASP A 249 -6.57 -11.99 10.68
C ASP A 249 -6.90 -12.67 9.34
N GLU A 250 -6.05 -13.53 8.85
CA GLU A 250 -6.25 -14.21 7.57
C GLU A 250 -7.53 -15.10 7.58
N ILE A 251 -7.74 -15.87 8.64
CA ILE A 251 -8.94 -16.72 8.77
C ILE A 251 -10.20 -15.85 8.81
N MET A 252 -10.17 -14.77 9.61
CA MET A 252 -11.29 -13.84 9.71
C MET A 252 -11.62 -13.19 8.36
N ILE A 253 -10.60 -12.73 7.62
CA ILE A 253 -10.77 -12.15 6.28
C ILE A 253 -11.44 -13.15 5.34
N ARG A 254 -10.98 -14.40 5.32
CA ARG A 254 -11.52 -15.47 4.47
C ARG A 254 -13.00 -15.73 4.80
N TYR A 255 -13.32 -15.86 6.09
CA TYR A 255 -14.67 -16.09 6.56
C TYR A 255 -15.61 -14.91 6.24
N ASP A 256 -15.20 -13.69 6.58
CA ASP A 256 -15.99 -12.47 6.35
C ASP A 256 -16.22 -12.20 4.84
N ASN A 257 -15.28 -12.61 4.01
CA ASN A 257 -15.41 -12.53 2.55
C ASN A 257 -16.17 -13.72 1.92
N GLY A 258 -16.72 -14.64 2.73
CA GLY A 258 -17.55 -15.76 2.27
C GLY A 258 -16.77 -16.83 1.49
N GLN A 259 -15.49 -17.03 1.80
CA GLN A 259 -14.73 -18.11 1.20
C GLN A 259 -15.22 -19.46 1.72
N ASN A 260 -15.12 -20.51 0.88
CA ASN A 260 -15.58 -21.85 1.24
C ASN A 260 -14.94 -22.33 2.55
N ILE A 261 -15.78 -22.76 3.52
CA ILE A 261 -15.33 -23.16 4.86
C ILE A 261 -14.38 -24.36 4.82
N PHE A 262 -14.58 -25.31 3.91
CA PHE A 262 -13.68 -26.47 3.78
C PHE A 262 -12.29 -26.04 3.30
N LEU A 263 -12.21 -25.06 2.39
CA LEU A 263 -10.93 -24.49 1.97
C LEU A 263 -10.26 -23.75 3.14
N ILE A 264 -11.00 -22.99 3.94
CA ILE A 264 -10.46 -22.30 5.12
C ILE A 264 -9.87 -23.32 6.11
N LEU A 265 -10.60 -24.38 6.43
CA LEU A 265 -10.14 -25.44 7.35
C LEU A 265 -8.91 -26.18 6.80
N PHE A 266 -8.91 -26.50 5.49
CA PHE A 266 -7.76 -27.12 4.83
C PHE A 266 -6.51 -26.24 4.91
N LEU A 267 -6.63 -24.94 4.60
CA LEU A 267 -5.51 -24.01 4.65
C LEU A 267 -5.02 -23.77 6.08
N LEU A 268 -5.91 -23.73 7.07
CA LEU A 268 -5.56 -23.65 8.47
C LEU A 268 -4.72 -24.89 8.87
N PHE A 269 -5.22 -26.09 8.59
CA PHE A 269 -4.50 -27.33 8.88
C PHE A 269 -3.12 -27.36 8.19
N TYR A 270 -3.07 -27.07 6.90
CA TYR A 270 -1.82 -27.01 6.14
C TYR A 270 -0.78 -26.06 6.78
N LYS A 271 -1.20 -24.84 7.15
CA LYS A 271 -0.32 -23.85 7.77
C LYS A 271 0.16 -24.26 9.16
N LEU A 272 -0.69 -24.91 9.95
CA LEU A 272 -0.31 -25.45 11.27
C LEU A 272 0.73 -26.56 11.11
N VAL A 273 0.51 -27.53 10.23
CA VAL A 273 1.46 -28.62 9.96
C VAL A 273 2.81 -28.06 9.47
N PHE A 274 2.76 -27.13 8.50
CA PHE A 274 3.98 -26.48 8.00
C PHE A 274 4.76 -25.75 9.10
N LYS A 275 4.06 -25.05 9.98
CA LYS A 275 4.70 -24.34 11.11
C LYS A 275 5.35 -25.29 12.12
N ILE A 276 4.66 -26.39 12.43
CA ILE A 276 5.18 -27.43 13.31
C ILE A 276 6.45 -28.06 12.72
N THR A 277 6.44 -28.41 11.44
CA THR A 277 7.61 -28.99 10.75
C THR A 277 8.79 -28.02 10.70
N ASP A 278 8.55 -26.71 10.53
CA ASP A 278 9.60 -25.68 10.56
C ASP A 278 10.25 -25.57 11.96
N ILE A 279 9.44 -25.64 13.02
CA ILE A 279 9.93 -25.65 14.40
C ILE A 279 10.82 -26.89 14.65
N PHE A 280 10.33 -28.08 14.29
CA PHE A 280 11.12 -29.32 14.46
C PHE A 280 12.44 -29.30 13.71
N LYS A 281 12.46 -28.80 12.46
CA LYS A 281 13.70 -28.65 11.68
C LYS A 281 14.72 -27.74 12.37
N LYS A 282 14.28 -26.64 12.95
CA LYS A 282 15.14 -25.70 13.66
C LYS A 282 15.69 -26.27 14.98
N THR A 283 14.89 -27.08 15.68
CA THR A 283 15.32 -27.74 16.93
C THR A 283 16.35 -28.84 16.66
N LEU A 284 16.30 -29.50 15.49
CA LEU A 284 17.26 -30.54 15.10
C LEU A 284 18.59 -29.98 14.55
N GLN A 285 18.66 -28.69 14.23
CA GLN A 285 19.87 -28.02 13.71
C GLN A 285 20.66 -27.26 14.79
N ASN A 286 20.10 -27.14 16.00
CA ASN A 286 20.75 -26.61 17.20
C ASN A 286 21.15 -27.73 18.15
#